data_ca8762a51ef2b60868b6c707a39d250c
#
_entry.id   ca8762a51ef2b60868b6c707a39d250c
#
_cell.length_a   1.000
_cell.length_b   1.000
_cell.length_c   1.000
_cell.angle_alpha   90.00
_cell.angle_beta   90.00
_cell.angle_gamma   90.00
#
_symmetry.space_group_name_H-M   'P 1'
#
loop_
_entity.id
_entity.type
_entity.pdbx_description
1 polymer ?
#
loop_
_entity_poly.entity_id
_entity_poly.type
_entity_poly.pdbx_seq_one_letter_code
_entity_poly.pdbx_strand_id
1 'polypeptide(L)'
;KKHIRIIDDTYNANPTSFDAAIETLCGFNGLHYIVLGDMGELGDKAKQFHRDVGELAKRKNVDGLFTIGKLSINASNDFGTGAFHFDSYEALEKALIKSLDKDSTILIKGSRAMKMERIVNALMRDEK
;
A
#
# COMPACT_ATOMS: atom_id res chain seq x y z
N LYS A 1 -11.03 -17.45 12.99
CA LYS A 1 -10.74 -16.03 13.18
C LYS A 1 -9.53 -15.60 12.35
N LYS A 2 -9.69 -14.55 11.57
CA LYS A 2 -8.64 -14.07 10.67
C LYS A 2 -7.52 -13.37 11.43
N HIS A 3 -6.31 -13.51 10.93
CA HIS A 3 -5.15 -12.78 11.42
C HIS A 3 -4.78 -11.68 10.44
N ILE A 4 -4.77 -10.44 10.92
CA ILE A 4 -4.37 -9.29 10.12
C ILE A 4 -3.06 -8.75 10.69
N ARG A 5 -2.03 -8.71 9.85
CA ARG A 5 -0.73 -8.16 10.20
C ARG A 5 -0.50 -6.86 9.45
N ILE A 6 -0.05 -5.85 10.14
CA ILE A 6 0.20 -4.53 9.54
C ILE A 6 1.69 -4.24 9.59
N ILE A 7 2.28 -3.94 8.44
CA ILE A 7 3.64 -3.42 8.37
C ILE A 7 3.50 -1.90 8.20
N ASP A 8 3.79 -1.19 9.29
CA ASP A 8 3.62 0.27 9.33
C ASP A 8 4.92 0.94 8.90
N ASP A 9 4.92 1.45 7.67
CA ASP A 9 6.07 2.16 7.11
C ASP A 9 5.62 3.56 6.66
N THR A 10 4.77 4.17 7.47
CA THR A 10 4.05 5.40 7.09
C THR A 10 4.89 6.67 7.17
N TYR A 11 6.07 6.61 7.76
CA TYR A 11 6.94 7.79 7.88
C TYR A 11 8.28 7.62 7.16
N ASN A 12 8.43 6.54 6.42
CA ASN A 12 9.66 6.29 5.66
C ASN A 12 9.39 6.49 4.18
N ALA A 13 9.90 7.58 3.63
CA ALA A 13 9.67 7.94 2.23
C ALA A 13 10.83 7.55 1.32
N ASN A 14 11.77 6.74 1.80
CA ASN A 14 12.95 6.36 1.04
C ASN A 14 12.61 5.31 -0.02
N PRO A 15 12.79 5.64 -1.32
CA PRO A 15 12.48 4.67 -2.39
C PRO A 15 13.25 3.37 -2.29
N THR A 16 14.52 3.43 -1.85
CA THR A 16 15.36 2.22 -1.78
C THR A 16 14.88 1.22 -0.72
N SER A 17 14.11 1.67 0.26
CA SER A 17 13.57 0.78 1.28
C SER A 17 12.34 0.01 0.80
N PHE A 18 11.79 0.36 -0.35
CA PHE A 18 10.55 -0.26 -0.84
C PHE A 18 10.76 -1.72 -1.23
N ASP A 19 11.89 -2.04 -1.88
CA ASP A 19 12.19 -3.42 -2.26
C ASP A 19 12.26 -4.32 -1.02
N ALA A 20 12.96 -3.86 0.01
CA ALA A 20 13.08 -4.62 1.26
C ALA A 20 11.72 -4.79 1.94
N ALA A 21 10.89 -3.74 1.90
CA ALA A 21 9.56 -3.81 2.50
C ALA A 21 8.67 -4.84 1.81
N ILE A 22 8.72 -4.89 0.47
CA ILE A 22 7.95 -5.88 -0.28
C ILE A 22 8.46 -7.30 0.00
N GLU A 23 9.77 -7.47 0.09
CA GLU A 23 10.34 -8.79 0.44
C GLU A 23 9.82 -9.25 1.81
N THR A 24 9.80 -8.34 2.78
CA THR A 24 9.28 -8.65 4.11
C THR A 24 7.79 -9.02 4.04
N LEU A 25 7.02 -8.24 3.31
CA LEU A 25 5.59 -8.50 3.11
C LEU A 25 5.35 -9.90 2.54
N CYS A 26 6.08 -10.23 1.49
CA CYS A 26 5.87 -11.49 0.77
C CYS A 26 6.37 -12.71 1.55
N GLY A 27 7.14 -12.50 2.62
CA GLY A 27 7.61 -13.58 3.48
C GLY A 27 6.55 -14.13 4.44
N PHE A 28 5.44 -13.42 4.61
CA PHE A 28 4.36 -13.89 5.48
C PHE A 28 3.36 -14.75 4.72
N ASN A 29 2.76 -15.69 5.42
CA ASN A 29 1.69 -16.52 4.83
C ASN A 29 0.40 -15.71 4.68
N GLY A 30 -0.49 -16.18 3.81
CA GLY A 30 -1.77 -15.54 3.58
C GLY A 30 -1.73 -14.56 2.44
N LEU A 31 -2.72 -13.67 2.39
CA LEU A 31 -2.81 -12.67 1.35
C LEU A 31 -1.89 -11.47 1.65
N HIS A 32 -1.44 -10.81 0.60
CA HIS A 32 -0.54 -9.66 0.71
C HIS A 32 -1.16 -8.45 0.02
N TYR A 33 -1.26 -7.36 0.77
CA TYR A 33 -1.81 -6.11 0.26
C TYR A 33 -0.83 -4.97 0.48
N ILE A 34 -0.83 -4.00 -0.43
CA ILE A 34 -0.05 -2.78 -0.29
C ILE A 34 -1.01 -1.60 -0.32
N VAL A 35 -0.86 -0.69 0.63
CA VAL A 35 -1.55 0.60 0.62
C VAL A 35 -0.49 1.65 0.42
N LEU A 36 -0.58 2.38 -0.69
CA LEU A 36 0.45 3.33 -1.10
C LEU A 36 -0.11 4.74 -1.23
N GLY A 37 0.43 5.66 -0.45
CA GLY A 37 0.25 7.08 -0.66
C GLY A 37 1.44 7.64 -1.43
N ASP A 38 1.33 8.87 -1.88
CA ASP A 38 2.41 9.48 -2.66
C ASP A 38 3.71 9.54 -1.87
N MET A 39 4.80 9.17 -2.53
CA MET A 39 6.14 9.31 -1.99
C MET A 39 6.66 10.69 -2.35
N GLY A 40 7.26 11.39 -1.38
CA GLY A 40 7.71 12.77 -1.58
C GLY A 40 9.14 12.90 -2.03
N GLU A 41 9.49 14.11 -2.44
CA GLU A 41 10.87 14.54 -2.68
C GLU A 41 11.62 13.75 -3.75
N LEU A 42 10.90 13.26 -4.76
CA LEU A 42 11.49 12.48 -5.84
C LEU A 42 11.74 13.30 -7.11
N GLY A 43 11.28 14.55 -7.14
CA GLY A 43 11.49 15.43 -8.29
C GLY A 43 10.88 14.87 -9.57
N ASP A 44 11.64 14.99 -10.67
CA ASP A 44 11.17 14.56 -11.97
C ASP A 44 11.00 13.06 -12.10
N LYS A 45 11.57 12.29 -11.18
CA LYS A 45 11.49 10.82 -11.20
C LYS A 45 10.29 10.28 -10.44
N ALA A 46 9.48 11.16 -9.86
CA ALA A 46 8.37 10.73 -9.00
C ALA A 46 7.38 9.81 -9.72
N LYS A 47 6.97 10.21 -10.92
CA LYS A 47 6.01 9.39 -11.68
C LYS A 47 6.58 8.02 -12.00
N GLN A 48 7.82 7.98 -12.48
CA GLN A 48 8.47 6.72 -12.86
C GLN A 48 8.66 5.82 -11.63
N PHE A 49 9.04 6.41 -10.50
CA PHE A 49 9.18 5.63 -9.26
C PHE A 49 7.88 4.92 -8.90
N HIS A 50 6.76 5.65 -8.95
CA HIS A 50 5.47 5.04 -8.61
C HIS A 50 5.06 3.96 -9.60
N ARG A 51 5.35 4.15 -10.87
CA ARG A 51 5.11 3.11 -11.88
C ARG A 51 5.94 1.87 -11.57
N ASP A 52 7.21 2.05 -11.23
CA ASP A 52 8.11 0.93 -10.90
C ASP A 52 7.62 0.16 -9.68
N VAL A 53 7.07 0.86 -8.69
CA VAL A 53 6.49 0.23 -7.51
C VAL A 53 5.32 -0.68 -7.91
N GLY A 54 4.43 -0.18 -8.76
CA GLY A 54 3.29 -0.98 -9.24
C GLY A 54 3.74 -2.22 -9.99
N GLU A 55 4.74 -2.07 -10.85
CA GLU A 55 5.29 -3.18 -11.60
C GLU A 55 5.94 -4.22 -10.68
N LEU A 56 6.73 -3.75 -9.71
CA LEU A 56 7.38 -4.65 -8.75
C LEU A 56 6.36 -5.43 -7.94
N ALA A 57 5.33 -4.75 -7.44
CA ALA A 57 4.27 -5.40 -6.67
C ALA A 57 3.58 -6.49 -7.49
N LYS A 58 3.34 -6.20 -8.77
CA LYS A 58 2.73 -7.19 -9.66
C LYS A 58 3.63 -8.39 -9.87
N ARG A 59 4.92 -8.17 -10.11
CA ARG A 59 5.89 -9.26 -10.30
C ARG A 59 6.00 -10.14 -9.06
N LYS A 60 5.84 -9.56 -7.88
CA LYS A 60 5.91 -10.29 -6.61
C LYS A 60 4.59 -10.94 -6.23
N ASN A 61 3.59 -10.86 -7.10
CA ASN A 61 2.28 -11.48 -6.89
C ASN A 61 1.55 -10.99 -5.65
N VAL A 62 1.68 -9.70 -5.36
CA VAL A 62 0.89 -9.06 -4.30
C VAL A 62 -0.58 -9.16 -4.71
N ASP A 63 -1.46 -9.49 -3.78
CA ASP A 63 -2.86 -9.78 -4.08
C ASP A 63 -3.69 -8.54 -4.37
N GLY A 64 -3.33 -7.41 -3.77
CA GLY A 64 -4.03 -6.17 -4.03
C GLY A 64 -3.19 -4.94 -3.74
N LEU A 65 -3.46 -3.88 -4.50
CA LEU A 65 -2.78 -2.60 -4.32
C LEU A 65 -3.85 -1.51 -4.20
N PHE A 66 -3.80 -0.77 -3.10
CA PHE A 66 -4.74 0.32 -2.80
C PHE A 66 -3.97 1.62 -2.78
N THR A 67 -4.30 2.54 -3.67
CA THR A 67 -3.52 3.78 -3.80
C THR A 67 -4.36 5.02 -3.55
N ILE A 68 -3.71 6.07 -3.08
CA ILE A 68 -4.31 7.39 -2.92
C ILE A 68 -3.25 8.45 -3.22
N GLY A 69 -3.65 9.50 -3.94
CA GLY A 69 -2.78 10.59 -4.30
C GLY A 69 -2.50 10.67 -5.79
N LYS A 70 -2.03 11.84 -6.23
CA LYS A 70 -1.83 12.14 -7.66
C LYS A 70 -0.72 11.31 -8.31
N LEU A 71 0.29 10.93 -7.55
CA LEU A 71 1.42 10.15 -8.05
C LEU A 71 1.16 8.67 -7.98
N SER A 72 0.51 8.24 -6.90
CA SER A 72 0.26 6.81 -6.65
C SER A 72 -0.66 6.18 -7.66
N ILE A 73 -1.46 6.96 -8.37
CA ILE A 73 -2.31 6.44 -9.44
C ILE A 73 -1.46 5.74 -10.51
N ASN A 74 -0.22 6.17 -10.71
CA ASN A 74 0.68 5.55 -11.67
C ASN A 74 1.06 4.13 -11.26
N ALA A 75 1.20 3.88 -9.96
CA ALA A 75 1.44 2.52 -9.45
C ALA A 75 0.23 1.64 -9.72
N SER A 76 -0.96 2.15 -9.48
CA SER A 76 -2.20 1.43 -9.72
C SER A 76 -2.33 1.05 -11.20
N ASN A 77 -2.03 1.99 -12.10
CA ASN A 77 -2.11 1.75 -13.54
C ASN A 77 -1.16 0.64 -13.99
N ASP A 78 0.07 0.63 -13.47
CA ASP A 78 1.06 -0.38 -13.87
C ASP A 78 0.82 -1.73 -13.19
N PHE A 79 0.20 -1.75 -12.04
CA PHE A 79 -0.20 -2.99 -11.38
C PHE A 79 -1.32 -3.67 -12.17
N GLY A 80 -2.30 -2.90 -12.61
CA GLY A 80 -3.42 -3.39 -13.41
C GLY A 80 -4.50 -4.04 -12.56
N THR A 81 -4.96 -5.22 -12.98
CA THR A 81 -6.05 -5.94 -12.29
C THR A 81 -5.67 -6.22 -10.84
N GLY A 82 -6.54 -5.84 -9.91
CA GLY A 82 -6.29 -5.99 -8.48
C GLY A 82 -5.80 -4.71 -7.82
N ALA A 83 -5.62 -3.63 -8.59
CA ALA A 83 -5.28 -2.34 -8.06
C ALA A 83 -6.50 -1.43 -8.07
N PHE A 84 -6.63 -0.63 -7.00
CA PHE A 84 -7.75 0.29 -6.83
C PHE A 84 -7.22 1.63 -6.36
N HIS A 85 -7.62 2.69 -7.06
CA HIS A 85 -7.21 4.05 -6.72
C HIS A 85 -8.36 4.81 -6.10
N PHE A 86 -8.07 5.61 -5.07
CA PHE A 86 -9.08 6.31 -4.30
C PHE A 86 -8.78 7.80 -4.20
N ASP A 87 -9.85 8.60 -4.12
CA ASP A 87 -9.77 10.05 -3.94
C ASP A 87 -9.96 10.47 -2.48
N SER A 88 -10.42 9.55 -1.63
CA SER A 88 -10.59 9.86 -0.22
C SER A 88 -10.08 8.71 0.65
N TYR A 89 -9.61 9.07 1.84
CA TYR A 89 -9.16 8.07 2.81
C TYR A 89 -10.30 7.16 3.26
N GLU A 90 -11.50 7.73 3.45
CA GLU A 90 -12.64 6.95 3.90
C GLU A 90 -13.00 5.86 2.90
N ALA A 91 -12.99 6.19 1.60
CA ALA A 91 -13.30 5.20 0.57
C ALA A 91 -12.25 4.09 0.54
N LEU A 92 -10.98 4.46 0.68
CA LEU A 92 -9.88 3.48 0.71
C LEU A 92 -10.03 2.58 1.93
N GLU A 93 -10.26 3.15 3.10
CA GLU A 93 -10.41 2.40 4.35
C GLU A 93 -11.53 1.38 4.26
N LYS A 94 -12.69 1.80 3.74
CA LYS A 94 -13.83 0.89 3.59
C LYS A 94 -13.54 -0.26 2.64
N ALA A 95 -12.92 0.05 1.51
CA ALA A 95 -12.59 -0.99 0.52
C ALA A 95 -11.57 -1.96 1.07
N LEU A 96 -10.56 -1.46 1.78
CA LEU A 96 -9.53 -2.29 2.36
C LEU A 96 -10.11 -3.22 3.43
N ILE A 97 -10.86 -2.68 4.37
CA ILE A 97 -11.47 -3.47 5.45
C ILE A 97 -12.36 -4.56 4.87
N LYS A 98 -13.12 -4.23 3.85
CA LYS A 98 -14.01 -5.20 3.19
C LYS A 98 -13.23 -6.34 2.54
N SER A 99 -11.99 -6.08 2.13
CA SER A 99 -11.13 -7.09 1.50
C SER A 99 -10.46 -8.03 2.50
N LEU A 100 -10.50 -7.71 3.79
CA LEU A 100 -9.77 -8.45 4.83
C LEU A 100 -10.62 -9.56 5.45
N ASP A 101 -11.05 -10.49 4.62
CA ASP A 101 -11.85 -11.63 5.07
C ASP A 101 -11.03 -12.90 5.32
N LYS A 102 -9.72 -12.84 5.08
CA LYS A 102 -8.79 -13.95 5.27
C LYS A 102 -7.51 -13.44 5.92
N ASP A 103 -6.67 -14.38 6.37
CA ASP A 103 -5.37 -14.02 6.91
C ASP A 103 -4.60 -13.18 5.89
N SER A 104 -4.14 -12.02 6.31
CA SER A 104 -3.55 -11.03 5.42
C SER A 104 -2.44 -10.26 6.10
N THR A 105 -1.48 -9.81 5.30
CA THR A 105 -0.47 -8.85 5.74
C THR A 105 -0.58 -7.62 4.83
N ILE A 106 -0.58 -6.44 5.43
CA ILE A 106 -0.76 -5.18 4.71
C ILE A 106 0.45 -4.29 4.96
N LEU A 107 1.12 -3.92 3.88
CA LEU A 107 2.20 -2.93 3.93
C LEU A 107 1.61 -1.56 3.64
N ILE A 108 1.78 -0.62 4.58
CA ILE A 108 1.25 0.73 4.43
C ILE A 108 2.42 1.70 4.33
N LYS A 109 2.51 2.43 3.21
CA LYS A 109 3.64 3.29 2.91
C LYS A 109 3.20 4.56 2.21
N GLY A 110 3.91 5.66 2.48
CA GLY A 110 3.67 6.95 1.86
C GLY A 110 4.53 8.01 2.54
N SER A 111 4.61 9.18 1.95
CA SER A 111 5.34 10.29 2.58
C SER A 111 4.59 10.78 3.82
N ARG A 112 5.30 11.50 4.68
CA ARG A 112 4.70 12.09 5.89
C ARG A 112 3.50 12.96 5.58
N ALA A 113 3.57 13.70 4.50
CA ALA A 113 2.49 14.60 4.10
C ALA A 113 1.19 13.87 3.82
N MET A 114 1.26 12.59 3.46
CA MET A 114 0.07 11.79 3.18
C MET A 114 -0.63 11.30 4.44
N LYS A 115 0.03 11.34 5.57
CA LYS A 115 -0.54 10.95 6.87
C LYS A 115 -1.18 9.56 6.83
N MET A 116 -0.45 8.61 6.27
CA MET A 116 -0.96 7.25 6.06
C MET A 116 -1.19 6.49 7.36
N GLU A 117 -0.67 6.99 8.49
CA GLU A 117 -0.95 6.39 9.80
C GLU A 117 -2.44 6.35 10.13
N ARG A 118 -3.26 7.19 9.49
CA ARG A 118 -4.71 7.12 9.68
C ARG A 118 -5.28 5.81 9.18
N ILE A 119 -4.66 5.23 8.13
CA ILE A 119 -5.08 3.92 7.62
C ILE A 119 -4.75 2.84 8.64
N VAL A 120 -3.55 2.90 9.23
CA VAL A 120 -3.15 1.97 10.30
C VAL A 120 -4.18 2.02 11.42
N ASN A 121 -4.52 3.22 11.86
CA ASN A 121 -5.46 3.41 12.96
C ASN A 121 -6.85 2.86 12.63
N ALA A 122 -7.30 3.07 11.40
CA ALA A 122 -8.60 2.56 10.96
C ALA A 122 -8.65 1.04 11.01
N LEU A 123 -7.59 0.37 10.57
CA LEU A 123 -7.50 -1.09 10.61
C LEU A 123 -7.47 -1.61 12.04
N MET A 124 -6.74 -0.94 12.92
CA MET A 124 -6.67 -1.35 14.32
C MET A 124 -8.00 -1.21 15.03
N ARG A 125 -8.77 -0.17 14.70
CA ARG A 125 -10.12 0.01 15.27
C ARG A 125 -11.06 -1.10 14.81
N ASP A 126 -10.96 -1.51 13.55
CA ASP A 126 -11.83 -2.54 12.99
C ASP A 126 -11.61 -3.92 13.63
N GLU A 127 -10.37 -4.19 14.06
CA GLU A 127 -10.03 -5.48 14.66
C GLU A 127 -10.66 -5.70 16.03
N LYS A 128 -11.10 -4.64 16.66
CA LYS A 128 -11.77 -4.74 17.95
C LYS A 128 -13.21 -5.13 17.74
#